data_f98bba204546e1d5bd2ac615ee69766b
#
_entry.id   f98bba204546e1d5bd2ac615ee69766b
#
_cell.length_a   1.000
_cell.length_b   1.000
_cell.length_c   1.000
_cell.angle_alpha   90.00
_cell.angle_beta   90.00
_cell.angle_gamma   90.00
#
_symmetry.space_group_name_H-M   'P 1'
#
loop_
_entity.id
_entity.type
_entity.pdbx_description
1 polymer ?
#
loop_
_entity_poly.entity_id
_entity_poly.type
_entity_poly.pdbx_seq_one_letter_code
_entity_poly.pdbx_strand_id
1 'polypeptide(L)'
;MAIELGQNLIKPGGLHSPYWLVFPNYDVKNRVDLNFKFDEALTELIDEYVHEFRPVLLRRSNASWLFPGVAGDPKTANMFSTQITERIQKSTGLRVTAHQFRHAAAALYLKHNPGDYETVRRFLGHRNIQTTINFYCGLQTMQATEEFGKIVRQQIKFDPQDA
;
A
#
# COMPACT_ATOMS: atom_id res chain seq x y z
N MET A 1 -15.44 2.46 0.70
CA MET A 1 -15.58 1.58 1.87
C MET A 1 -14.92 2.31 3.04
N ALA A 2 -15.59 2.41 4.17
CA ALA A 2 -15.03 2.98 5.39
C ALA A 2 -14.41 1.87 6.23
N ILE A 3 -13.38 2.20 7.03
CA ILE A 3 -12.74 1.27 7.95
C ILE A 3 -13.35 1.48 9.33
N GLU A 4 -13.84 0.41 9.94
CA GLU A 4 -14.47 0.42 11.26
C GLU A 4 -13.60 -0.32 12.26
N LEU A 5 -13.37 0.32 13.43
CA LEU A 5 -12.64 -0.29 14.53
C LEU A 5 -13.46 -1.45 15.12
N GLY A 6 -12.80 -2.57 15.36
CA GLY A 6 -13.43 -3.78 15.87
C GLY A 6 -14.14 -4.65 14.84
N GLN A 7 -14.32 -4.14 13.60
CA GLN A 7 -14.86 -4.90 12.47
C GLN A 7 -13.83 -5.11 11.37
N ASN A 8 -13.40 -4.02 10.73
CA ASN A 8 -12.40 -4.08 9.66
C ASN A 8 -10.97 -3.99 10.20
N LEU A 9 -10.75 -3.20 11.24
CA LEU A 9 -9.45 -3.10 11.91
C LEU A 9 -9.56 -3.74 13.29
N ILE A 10 -8.91 -4.90 13.45
CA ILE A 10 -9.04 -5.76 14.63
C ILE A 10 -7.66 -6.11 15.22
N LYS A 11 -7.62 -6.38 16.52
CA LYS A 11 -6.47 -6.97 17.25
C LYS A 11 -6.86 -8.35 17.78
N PRO A 12 -6.73 -9.43 17.01
CA PRO A 12 -7.25 -10.75 17.40
C PRO A 12 -6.55 -11.36 18.62
N GLY A 13 -5.33 -10.97 18.92
CA GLY A 13 -4.56 -11.42 20.10
C GLY A 13 -4.59 -10.45 21.28
N GLY A 14 -5.52 -9.47 21.30
CA GLY A 14 -5.62 -8.47 22.37
C GLY A 14 -4.71 -7.25 22.20
N LEU A 15 -4.57 -6.46 23.26
CA LEU A 15 -3.95 -5.11 23.20
C LEU A 15 -2.54 -5.08 22.63
N HIS A 16 -1.73 -6.08 22.89
CA HIS A 16 -0.33 -6.14 22.45
C HIS A 16 -0.13 -6.87 21.12
N SER A 17 -1.22 -7.32 20.49
CA SER A 17 -1.11 -7.98 19.19
C SER A 17 -1.10 -6.95 18.04
N PRO A 18 -0.53 -7.33 16.89
CA PRO A 18 -0.59 -6.48 15.70
C PRO A 18 -2.03 -6.30 15.23
N TYR A 19 -2.30 -5.16 14.60
CA TYR A 19 -3.54 -4.95 13.87
C TYR A 19 -3.62 -5.82 12.63
N TRP A 20 -4.83 -6.22 12.36
CA TRP A 20 -5.24 -6.83 11.11
C TRP A 20 -6.30 -5.95 10.45
N LEU A 21 -6.12 -5.67 9.18
CA LEU A 21 -7.13 -5.03 8.34
C LEU A 21 -7.80 -6.12 7.51
N VAL A 22 -9.09 -6.33 7.75
CA VAL A 22 -9.85 -7.44 7.17
C VAL A 22 -11.06 -6.91 6.40
N PHE A 23 -11.21 -7.36 5.18
CA PHE A 23 -12.39 -7.09 4.34
C PHE A 23 -12.85 -8.41 3.73
N PRO A 24 -14.02 -8.91 4.14
CA PRO A 24 -14.59 -10.11 3.53
C PRO A 24 -14.98 -9.86 2.06
N ASN A 25 -15.01 -10.92 1.29
CA ASN A 25 -15.19 -10.87 -0.16
C ASN A 25 -16.49 -10.17 -0.61
N TYR A 26 -17.55 -10.23 0.20
CA TYR A 26 -18.83 -9.56 -0.10
C TYR A 26 -18.75 -8.03 0.04
N ASP A 27 -17.77 -7.51 0.79
CA ASP A 27 -17.54 -6.08 0.97
C ASP A 27 -16.58 -5.51 -0.07
N VAL A 28 -15.93 -6.37 -0.87
CA VAL A 28 -14.89 -5.95 -1.83
C VAL A 28 -15.39 -6.11 -3.26
N LYS A 29 -15.19 -5.07 -4.09
CA LYS A 29 -15.61 -5.07 -5.50
C LYS A 29 -15.12 -6.30 -6.27
N ASN A 30 -13.93 -6.78 -5.97
CA ASN A 30 -13.30 -7.92 -6.63
C ASN A 30 -13.73 -9.28 -6.06
N ARG A 31 -14.58 -9.31 -5.02
CA ARG A 31 -15.03 -10.52 -4.30
C ARG A 31 -13.90 -11.46 -3.89
N VAL A 32 -12.80 -10.89 -3.41
CA VAL A 32 -11.65 -11.61 -2.85
C VAL A 32 -11.44 -11.10 -1.43
N ASP A 33 -11.32 -12.01 -0.45
CA ASP A 33 -11.01 -11.63 0.93
C ASP A 33 -9.68 -10.90 0.99
N LEU A 34 -9.65 -9.77 1.67
CA LEU A 34 -8.44 -8.99 1.88
C LEU A 34 -8.09 -9.00 3.36
N ASN A 35 -6.95 -9.60 3.70
CA ASN A 35 -6.45 -9.71 5.06
C ASN A 35 -5.01 -9.21 5.09
N PHE A 36 -4.78 -8.09 5.78
CA PHE A 36 -3.47 -7.48 5.90
C PHE A 36 -3.09 -7.42 7.37
N LYS A 37 -2.03 -8.14 7.73
CA LYS A 37 -1.39 -8.01 9.04
C LYS A 37 -0.46 -6.80 9.01
N PHE A 38 -0.58 -5.91 9.98
CA PHE A 38 0.33 -4.77 10.13
C PHE A 38 1.61 -5.22 10.83
N ASP A 39 2.72 -4.59 10.49
CA ASP A 39 3.95 -4.72 11.24
C ASP A 39 3.87 -3.92 12.57
N GLU A 40 4.92 -4.02 13.37
CA GLU A 40 5.01 -3.36 14.67
C GLU A 40 4.93 -1.84 14.53
N ALA A 41 5.71 -1.26 13.61
CA ALA A 41 5.76 0.19 13.41
C ALA A 41 4.41 0.78 12.98
N LEU A 42 3.70 0.12 12.07
CA LEU A 42 2.37 0.55 11.65
C LEU A 42 1.33 0.33 12.77
N THR A 43 1.48 -0.74 13.57
CA THR A 43 0.63 -1.01 14.72
C THR A 43 0.76 0.10 15.77
N GLU A 44 1.98 0.50 16.12
CA GLU A 44 2.24 1.60 17.06
C GLU A 44 1.68 2.94 16.55
N LEU A 45 1.87 3.24 15.27
CA LEU A 45 1.33 4.46 14.66
C LEU A 45 -0.20 4.50 14.71
N ILE A 46 -0.86 3.37 14.49
CA ILE A 46 -2.32 3.28 14.58
C ILE A 46 -2.79 3.36 16.03
N ASP A 47 -2.07 2.76 16.98
CA ASP A 47 -2.37 2.88 18.41
C ASP A 47 -2.27 4.35 18.87
N GLU A 48 -1.19 5.04 18.53
CA GLU A 48 -1.03 6.46 18.80
C GLU A 48 -2.20 7.27 18.19
N TYR A 49 -2.51 7.04 16.92
CA TYR A 49 -3.63 7.72 16.27
C TYR A 49 -4.98 7.45 16.97
N VAL A 50 -5.26 6.21 17.31
CA VAL A 50 -6.54 5.80 17.92
C VAL A 50 -6.71 6.38 19.32
N HIS A 51 -5.62 6.46 20.10
CA HIS A 51 -5.68 6.92 21.49
C HIS A 51 -5.53 8.43 21.64
N GLU A 52 -4.64 9.06 20.84
CA GLU A 52 -4.31 10.48 21.02
C GLU A 52 -5.08 11.40 20.04
N PHE A 53 -5.14 11.04 18.78
CA PHE A 53 -5.68 11.95 17.76
C PHE A 53 -7.15 11.71 17.43
N ARG A 54 -7.56 10.46 17.35
CA ARG A 54 -8.94 10.11 16.98
C ARG A 54 -9.99 10.65 17.95
N PRO A 55 -9.81 10.65 19.29
CA PRO A 55 -10.78 11.23 20.22
C PRO A 55 -11.05 12.71 19.95
N VAL A 56 -10.03 13.48 19.59
CA VAL A 56 -10.15 14.89 19.23
C VAL A 56 -11.00 15.07 17.97
N LEU A 57 -10.82 14.18 16.99
CA LEU A 57 -11.57 14.19 15.73
C LEU A 57 -13.03 13.74 15.91
N LEU A 58 -13.29 12.81 16.82
CA LEU A 58 -14.65 12.35 17.16
C LEU A 58 -15.51 13.43 17.80
N ARG A 59 -14.90 14.38 18.49
CA ARG A 59 -15.59 15.43 19.24
C ARG A 59 -16.58 14.82 20.26
N ARG A 60 -17.90 14.87 19.96
CA ARG A 60 -18.98 14.30 20.79
C ARG A 60 -19.60 13.03 20.15
N SER A 61 -19.06 12.54 19.06
CA SER A 61 -19.55 11.34 18.38
C SER A 61 -18.96 10.09 18.99
N ASN A 62 -19.76 9.02 19.09
CA ASN A 62 -19.32 7.68 19.48
C ASN A 62 -19.11 6.76 18.27
N ALA A 63 -18.85 7.34 17.08
CA ALA A 63 -18.68 6.55 15.87
C ALA A 63 -17.47 5.61 15.95
N SER A 64 -17.63 4.39 15.42
CA SER A 64 -16.59 3.36 15.37
C SER A 64 -15.62 3.52 14.19
N TRP A 65 -15.84 4.48 13.31
CA TRP A 65 -14.99 4.72 12.14
C TRP A 65 -13.54 5.02 12.52
N LEU A 66 -12.60 4.38 11.84
CA LEU A 66 -11.17 4.68 12.00
C LEU A 66 -10.90 6.16 11.66
N PHE A 67 -11.46 6.63 10.55
CA PHE A 67 -11.33 8.02 10.10
C PHE A 67 -12.69 8.73 10.13
N PRO A 68 -13.07 9.33 11.28
CA PRO A 68 -14.34 10.02 11.39
C PRO A 68 -14.34 11.33 10.60
N GLY A 69 -15.47 11.63 10.00
CA GLY A 69 -15.77 12.94 9.44
C GLY A 69 -16.29 13.92 10.52
N VAL A 70 -16.54 15.16 10.12
CA VAL A 70 -16.95 16.25 11.04
C VAL A 70 -18.31 15.99 11.70
N ALA A 71 -19.24 15.36 10.98
CA ALA A 71 -20.60 15.07 11.45
C ALA A 71 -20.74 13.70 12.13
N GLY A 72 -19.63 12.97 12.34
CA GLY A 72 -19.65 11.60 12.88
C GLY A 72 -19.80 10.50 11.84
N ASP A 73 -20.08 10.85 10.58
CA ASP A 73 -20.03 9.92 9.45
C ASP A 73 -18.58 9.56 9.12
N PRO A 74 -18.31 8.44 8.40
CA PRO A 74 -16.97 8.13 7.94
C PRO A 74 -16.51 9.16 6.90
N LYS A 75 -15.23 9.49 6.89
CA LYS A 75 -14.66 10.25 5.76
C LYS A 75 -14.91 9.51 4.45
N THR A 76 -15.40 10.24 3.45
CA THR A 76 -15.57 9.65 2.12
C THR A 76 -14.22 9.33 1.49
N ALA A 77 -14.17 8.32 0.61
CA ALA A 77 -12.95 7.94 -0.10
C ALA A 77 -12.34 9.12 -0.87
N ASN A 78 -13.18 9.98 -1.47
CA ASN A 78 -12.71 11.17 -2.20
C ASN A 78 -12.06 12.19 -1.26
N MET A 79 -12.70 12.53 -0.15
CA MET A 79 -12.13 13.47 0.84
C MET A 79 -10.79 12.94 1.37
N PHE A 80 -10.73 11.65 1.69
CA PHE A 80 -9.52 11.04 2.20
C PHE A 80 -8.38 11.04 1.16
N SER A 81 -8.68 10.66 -0.07
CA SER A 81 -7.72 10.68 -1.19
C SER A 81 -7.22 12.10 -1.47
N THR A 82 -8.10 13.10 -1.46
CA THR A 82 -7.73 14.50 -1.66
C THR A 82 -6.80 14.98 -0.55
N GLN A 83 -7.13 14.74 0.72
CA GLN A 83 -6.29 15.14 1.85
C GLN A 83 -4.90 14.50 1.83
N ILE A 84 -4.81 13.21 1.47
CA ILE A 84 -3.53 12.53 1.29
C ILE A 84 -2.72 13.21 0.18
N THR A 85 -3.34 13.42 -0.98
CA THR A 85 -2.68 14.05 -2.14
C THR A 85 -2.16 15.46 -1.82
N GLU A 86 -2.98 16.28 -1.17
CA GLU A 86 -2.61 17.65 -0.75
C GLU A 86 -1.48 17.64 0.28
N ARG A 87 -1.55 16.71 1.25
CA ARG A 87 -0.50 16.60 2.26
C ARG A 87 0.84 16.21 1.67
N ILE A 88 0.85 15.25 0.74
CA ILE A 88 2.05 14.82 0.04
C ILE A 88 2.59 15.96 -0.81
N GLN A 89 1.73 16.63 -1.58
CA GLN A 89 2.14 17.77 -2.40
C GLN A 89 2.77 18.88 -1.55
N LYS A 90 2.19 19.17 -0.39
CA LYS A 90 2.71 20.19 0.53
C LYS A 90 4.07 19.81 1.12
N SER A 91 4.31 18.54 1.41
CA SER A 91 5.54 18.09 2.06
C SER A 91 6.67 17.76 1.08
N THR A 92 6.35 17.34 -0.14
CA THR A 92 7.34 16.83 -1.12
C THR A 92 7.37 17.61 -2.43
N GLY A 93 6.40 18.48 -2.70
CA GLY A 93 6.20 19.12 -3.99
C GLY A 93 5.57 18.19 -5.05
N LEU A 94 5.41 16.89 -4.78
CA LEU A 94 4.90 15.91 -5.72
C LEU A 94 3.39 15.69 -5.50
N ARG A 95 2.62 15.74 -6.60
CA ARG A 95 1.20 15.42 -6.57
C ARG A 95 0.98 13.93 -6.83
N VAL A 96 0.89 13.13 -5.76
CA VAL A 96 0.71 11.69 -5.84
C VAL A 96 -0.63 11.29 -5.22
N THR A 97 -1.49 10.65 -6.02
CA THR A 97 -2.78 10.14 -5.56
C THR A 97 -2.63 8.82 -4.81
N ALA A 98 -3.62 8.45 -3.98
CA ALA A 98 -3.64 7.15 -3.29
C ALA A 98 -3.51 5.96 -4.26
N HIS A 99 -4.10 6.07 -5.46
CA HIS A 99 -3.97 5.04 -6.50
C HIS A 99 -2.55 4.91 -7.04
N GLN A 100 -1.89 6.05 -7.30
CA GLN A 100 -0.49 6.04 -7.74
C GLN A 100 0.46 5.50 -6.67
N PHE A 101 0.20 5.80 -5.38
CA PHE A 101 0.93 5.19 -4.27
C PHE A 101 0.89 3.67 -4.29
N ARG A 102 -0.28 3.12 -4.52
CA ARG A 102 -0.48 1.68 -4.60
C ARG A 102 0.34 1.05 -5.74
N HIS A 103 0.38 1.71 -6.91
CA HIS A 103 1.22 1.27 -8.02
C HIS A 103 2.72 1.45 -7.74
N ALA A 104 3.10 2.55 -7.11
CA ALA A 104 4.50 2.78 -6.72
C ALA A 104 4.99 1.72 -5.72
N ALA A 105 4.19 1.36 -4.72
CA ALA A 105 4.51 0.30 -3.77
C ALA A 105 4.71 -1.07 -4.46
N ALA A 106 3.82 -1.41 -5.38
CA ALA A 106 3.92 -2.63 -6.17
C ALA A 106 5.16 -2.65 -7.07
N ALA A 107 5.47 -1.54 -7.72
CA ALA A 107 6.68 -1.40 -8.56
C ALA A 107 7.95 -1.50 -7.71
N LEU A 108 7.97 -0.86 -6.53
CA LEU A 108 9.10 -0.93 -5.60
C LEU A 108 9.31 -2.36 -5.10
N TYR A 109 8.24 -3.07 -4.77
CA TYR A 109 8.32 -4.48 -4.38
C TYR A 109 8.93 -5.35 -5.49
N LEU A 110 8.44 -5.21 -6.73
CA LEU A 110 8.95 -5.98 -7.88
C LEU A 110 10.39 -5.62 -8.25
N LYS A 111 10.84 -4.40 -7.92
CA LYS A 111 12.25 -4.03 -8.07
C LYS A 111 13.17 -4.88 -7.21
N HIS A 112 12.74 -5.22 -5.99
CA HIS A 112 13.51 -6.06 -5.07
C HIS A 112 13.23 -7.56 -5.21
N ASN A 113 12.07 -7.91 -5.77
CA ASN A 113 11.60 -9.29 -5.97
C ASN A 113 11.12 -9.49 -7.42
N PRO A 114 12.05 -9.52 -8.40
CA PRO A 114 11.69 -9.65 -9.81
C PRO A 114 10.91 -10.96 -10.06
N GLY A 115 9.80 -10.86 -10.80
CA GLY A 115 8.98 -12.02 -11.16
C GLY A 115 7.91 -12.41 -10.13
N ASP A 116 7.94 -11.89 -8.90
CA ASP A 116 6.93 -12.22 -7.88
C ASP A 116 5.61 -11.45 -8.09
N TYR A 117 5.01 -11.67 -9.23
CA TYR A 117 3.73 -11.05 -9.59
C TYR A 117 2.55 -11.57 -8.74
N GLU A 118 2.67 -12.78 -8.18
CA GLU A 118 1.60 -13.35 -7.38
C GLU A 118 1.43 -12.61 -6.05
N THR A 119 2.51 -12.27 -5.38
CA THR A 119 2.47 -11.44 -4.17
C THR A 119 1.87 -10.07 -4.48
N VAL A 120 2.28 -9.44 -5.57
CA VAL A 120 1.71 -8.16 -6.01
C VAL A 120 0.24 -8.30 -6.38
N ARG A 121 -0.16 -9.36 -7.05
CA ARG A 121 -1.56 -9.63 -7.37
C ARG A 121 -2.43 -9.67 -6.11
N ARG A 122 -1.99 -10.40 -5.08
CA ARG A 122 -2.68 -10.49 -3.77
C ARG A 122 -2.73 -9.14 -3.08
N PHE A 123 -1.61 -8.42 -3.02
CA PHE A 123 -1.54 -7.08 -2.43
C PHE A 123 -2.49 -6.09 -3.12
N LEU A 124 -2.56 -6.14 -4.44
CA LEU A 124 -3.45 -5.31 -5.23
C LEU A 124 -4.90 -5.85 -5.29
N GLY A 125 -5.19 -7.06 -4.77
CA GLY A 125 -6.50 -7.68 -4.87
C GLY A 125 -6.95 -7.92 -6.32
N HIS A 126 -6.03 -8.12 -7.26
CA HIS A 126 -6.38 -8.44 -8.64
C HIS A 126 -6.86 -9.88 -8.73
N ARG A 127 -7.97 -10.12 -9.43
CA ARG A 127 -8.48 -11.48 -9.68
C ARG A 127 -7.56 -12.29 -10.58
N ASN A 128 -7.01 -11.64 -11.61
CA ASN A 128 -6.20 -12.29 -12.64
C ASN A 128 -4.76 -11.78 -12.55
N ILE A 129 -3.81 -12.71 -12.48
CA ILE A 129 -2.37 -12.42 -12.47
C ILE A 129 -1.92 -11.69 -13.74
N GLN A 130 -2.55 -12.00 -14.90
CA GLN A 130 -2.22 -11.35 -16.16
C GLN A 130 -2.40 -9.83 -16.11
N THR A 131 -3.39 -9.35 -15.35
CA THR A 131 -3.57 -7.91 -15.11
C THR A 131 -2.34 -7.30 -14.44
N THR A 132 -1.76 -8.00 -13.47
CA THR A 132 -0.54 -7.57 -12.77
C THR A 132 0.67 -7.63 -13.68
N ILE A 133 0.85 -8.75 -14.39
CA ILE A 133 1.96 -8.95 -15.34
C ILE A 133 1.95 -7.86 -16.40
N ASN A 134 0.83 -7.64 -17.09
CA ASN A 134 0.73 -6.66 -18.16
C ASN A 134 1.05 -5.23 -17.69
N PHE A 135 0.70 -4.90 -16.44
CA PHE A 135 0.95 -3.57 -15.90
C PHE A 135 2.41 -3.34 -15.53
N TYR A 136 3.12 -4.36 -15.02
CA TYR A 136 4.46 -4.21 -14.46
C TYR A 136 5.58 -4.82 -15.30
N CYS A 137 5.27 -5.66 -16.30
CA CYS A 137 6.28 -6.33 -17.14
C CYS A 137 7.22 -5.33 -17.83
N GLY A 138 6.71 -4.20 -18.31
CA GLY A 138 7.52 -3.17 -18.96
C GLY A 138 8.61 -2.56 -18.05
N LEU A 139 8.32 -2.42 -16.76
CA LEU A 139 9.28 -1.89 -15.78
C LEU A 139 10.45 -2.86 -15.55
N GLN A 140 10.16 -4.15 -15.51
CA GLN A 140 11.20 -5.18 -15.32
C GLN A 140 12.07 -5.36 -16.56
N THR A 141 11.53 -5.22 -17.75
CA THR A 141 12.29 -5.26 -19.00
C THR A 141 13.34 -4.15 -19.05
N MET A 142 13.00 -2.93 -18.63
CA MET A 142 13.97 -1.83 -18.54
C MET A 142 15.10 -2.17 -17.56
N GLN A 143 14.78 -2.67 -16.37
CA GLN A 143 15.80 -3.06 -15.37
C GLN A 143 16.70 -4.20 -15.85
N ALA A 144 16.12 -5.24 -16.44
CA ALA A 144 16.88 -6.35 -17.02
C ALA A 144 17.85 -5.87 -18.11
N THR A 145 17.42 -4.92 -18.95
CA THR A 145 18.27 -4.32 -20.00
C THR A 145 19.43 -3.52 -19.39
N GLU A 146 19.18 -2.75 -18.34
CA GLU A 146 20.23 -1.99 -17.63
C GLU A 146 21.24 -2.91 -16.95
N GLU A 147 20.77 -3.96 -16.27
CA GLU A 147 21.64 -4.95 -15.61
C GLU A 147 22.47 -5.75 -16.62
N PHE A 148 21.85 -6.21 -17.70
CA PHE A 148 22.56 -6.86 -18.79
C PHE A 148 23.64 -5.96 -19.38
N GLY A 149 23.32 -4.69 -19.62
CA GLY A 149 24.29 -3.71 -20.10
C GLY A 149 25.45 -3.45 -19.14
N LYS A 150 25.24 -3.57 -17.82
CA LYS A 150 26.34 -3.51 -16.83
C LYS A 150 27.24 -4.74 -16.90
N ILE A 151 26.66 -5.93 -16.98
CA ILE A 151 27.40 -7.20 -17.08
C ILE A 151 28.26 -7.20 -18.37
N VAL A 152 27.66 -6.85 -19.50
CA VAL A 152 28.40 -6.77 -20.78
C VAL A 152 29.57 -5.79 -20.71
N ARG A 153 29.35 -4.61 -20.13
CA ARG A 153 30.44 -3.62 -19.95
C ARG A 153 31.54 -4.09 -19.00
N GLN A 154 31.22 -4.85 -17.98
CA GLN A 154 32.22 -5.45 -17.09
C GLN A 154 33.06 -6.52 -17.81
N GLN A 155 32.44 -7.35 -18.63
CA GLN A 155 33.15 -8.37 -19.43
C GLN A 155 34.08 -7.74 -20.47
N ILE A 156 33.65 -6.72 -21.19
CA ILE A 156 34.46 -6.00 -22.19
C ILE A 156 35.69 -5.31 -21.56
N LYS A 157 35.59 -4.88 -20.28
CA LYS A 157 36.73 -4.27 -19.56
C LYS A 157 37.75 -5.32 -19.05
N PHE A 158 37.44 -6.60 -19.11
CA PHE A 158 38.29 -7.68 -18.58
C PHE A 158 39.11 -8.44 -19.64
N ASP A 159 39.05 -8.00 -20.90
CA ASP A 159 39.86 -8.61 -21.96
C ASP A 159 40.98 -7.62 -22.41
N PRO A 160 42.18 -7.66 -21.75
CA PRO A 160 43.30 -6.79 -22.09
C PRO A 160 44.19 -7.32 -23.23
N GLN A 161 43.74 -8.35 -24.00
CA GLN A 161 44.60 -9.01 -25.00
C GLN A 161 44.26 -8.72 -26.45
N ASP A 162 43.30 -7.83 -26.74
CA ASP A 162 43.02 -7.39 -28.11
C ASP A 162 43.39 -5.90 -28.32
N ALA A 163 44.61 -5.51 -27.90
CA ALA A 163 45.22 -4.24 -28.26
C ALA A 163 46.59 -4.47 -28.93
#